data_6bd133853d053ebbd8ad92f227f6910e
#
_entry.id   6bd133853d053ebbd8ad92f227f6910e
#
_cell.length_a   1.000
_cell.length_b   1.000
_cell.length_c   1.000
_cell.angle_alpha   90.00
_cell.angle_beta   90.00
_cell.angle_gamma   90.00
#
_symmetry.space_group_name_H-M   'P 1'
#
loop_
_entity.id
_entity.type
_entity.pdbx_description
1 polymer ?
#
loop_
_entity_poly.entity_id
_entity_poly.type
_entity_poly.pdbx_seq_one_letter_code
_entity_poly.pdbx_strand_id
1 'polypeptide(L)' 'VLAAALEHIVKGIVDHPEDVRINASTTPRGDLLEVRVHPDDRGRVIGRGGRTAKALRTLIAALADGRRVRVDVADD' A
#
# COMPACT_ATOMS: atom_id res chain seq x y z
N VAL A 1 3.78 -11.71 -4.68
CA VAL A 1 4.28 -11.82 -3.31
C VAL A 1 4.23 -10.48 -2.58
N LEU A 2 4.73 -9.41 -3.22
CA LEU A 2 4.71 -8.09 -2.58
C LEU A 2 3.29 -7.55 -2.39
N ALA A 3 2.42 -7.76 -3.37
CA ALA A 3 1.03 -7.34 -3.25
C ALA A 3 0.34 -8.06 -2.08
N ALA A 4 0.58 -9.35 -1.93
CA ALA A 4 0.01 -10.13 -0.84
C ALA A 4 0.53 -9.67 0.53
N ALA A 5 1.81 -9.35 0.61
CA ALA A 5 2.40 -8.83 1.84
C ALA A 5 1.79 -7.48 2.21
N LEU A 6 1.66 -6.58 1.24
CA LEU A 6 1.07 -5.26 1.45
C LEU A 6 -0.39 -5.39 1.87
N GLU A 7 -1.15 -6.26 1.22
CA GLU A 7 -2.55 -6.51 1.57
C GLU A 7 -2.68 -6.97 3.02
N HIS A 8 -1.84 -7.91 3.43
CA HIS A 8 -1.84 -8.43 4.80
C HIS A 8 -1.60 -7.33 5.82
N ILE A 9 -0.59 -6.49 5.56
CA ILE A 9 -0.24 -5.39 6.47
C ILE A 9 -1.39 -4.38 6.55
N VAL A 10 -1.93 -3.98 5.40
CA VAL A 10 -3.01 -2.97 5.37
C VAL A 10 -4.26 -3.50 6.07
N LYS A 11 -4.60 -4.77 5.88
CA LYS A 11 -5.75 -5.38 6.58
C LYS A 11 -5.59 -5.36 8.10
N GLY A 12 -4.37 -5.38 8.60
CA GLY A 12 -4.09 -5.29 10.02
C GLY A 12 -4.22 -3.89 10.60
N ILE A 13 -4.30 -2.87 9.76
CA ILE A 13 -4.35 -1.47 10.18
C ILE A 13 -5.78 -0.92 10.16
N VAL A 14 -6.60 -1.39 9.23
CA VAL A 14 -7.90 -0.77 8.93
C VAL A 14 -9.04 -1.40 9.72
N ASP A 15 -10.16 -0.67 9.80
CA ASP A 15 -11.39 -1.15 10.44
C ASP A 15 -12.27 -1.95 9.46
N HIS A 16 -12.05 -1.78 8.15
CA HIS A 16 -12.84 -2.46 7.12
C HIS A 16 -11.92 -3.31 6.23
N PRO A 17 -11.36 -4.40 6.78
CA PRO A 17 -10.40 -5.22 6.01
C PRO A 17 -11.03 -5.86 4.77
N GLU A 18 -12.34 -6.07 4.79
CA GLU A 18 -13.05 -6.64 3.65
C GLU A 18 -13.03 -5.73 2.43
N ASP A 19 -12.77 -4.43 2.61
CA ASP A 19 -12.72 -3.45 1.53
C ASP A 19 -11.32 -3.20 0.98
N VAL A 20 -10.31 -3.83 1.55
CA VAL A 20 -8.93 -3.65 1.10
C VAL A 20 -8.73 -4.31 -0.26
N ARG A 21 -8.18 -3.54 -1.20
CA ARG A 21 -7.81 -4.03 -2.54
C ARG A 21 -6.42 -3.52 -2.89
N ILE A 22 -5.59 -4.41 -3.41
CA ILE A 22 -4.26 -4.05 -3.88
C ILE A 22 -4.23 -4.34 -5.38
N ASN A 23 -4.06 -3.28 -6.17
CA ASN A 23 -3.95 -3.40 -7.62
C ASN A 23 -2.48 -3.29 -8.02
N ALA A 24 -1.94 -4.35 -8.61
CA ALA A 24 -0.57 -4.38 -9.06
C ALA A 24 -0.53 -4.14 -10.56
N SER A 25 0.37 -3.26 -11.00
CA SER A 25 0.61 -3.02 -12.41
C SER A 25 2.08 -2.83 -12.67
N THR A 26 2.49 -3.10 -13.90
CA THR A 26 3.88 -2.92 -14.33
C THR A 26 3.96 -1.69 -15.20
N THR A 27 4.91 -0.80 -14.89
CA THR A 27 5.15 0.42 -15.66
C THR A 27 6.60 0.45 -16.12
N PRO A 28 6.95 1.32 -17.10
CA PRO A 28 8.35 1.46 -17.51
C PRO A 28 9.28 1.88 -16.37
N ARG A 29 8.73 2.46 -15.30
CA ARG A 29 9.49 2.90 -14.13
C ARG A 29 9.56 1.85 -13.04
N GLY A 30 8.92 0.70 -13.22
CA GLY A 30 8.85 -0.38 -12.24
C GLY A 30 7.42 -0.76 -11.92
N ASP A 31 7.25 -1.52 -10.87
CA ASP A 31 5.93 -1.99 -10.45
C ASP A 31 5.22 -0.94 -9.61
N LEU A 32 3.91 -0.84 -9.78
CA LEU A 32 3.06 0.02 -8.98
C LEU A 32 2.06 -0.82 -8.21
N LEU A 33 2.02 -0.62 -6.90
CA LEU A 33 1.01 -1.24 -6.03
C LEU A 33 0.09 -0.13 -5.55
N GLU A 34 -1.16 -0.17 -5.99
CA GLU A 34 -2.16 0.81 -5.58
C GLU A 34 -3.03 0.21 -4.48
N VAL A 35 -3.12 0.90 -3.36
CA VAL A 35 -3.90 0.47 -2.20
C VAL A 35 -5.25 1.17 -2.22
N ARG A 36 -6.32 0.39 -2.21
CA ARG A 36 -7.69 0.92 -2.06
C ARG A 36 -8.29 0.39 -0.79
N VAL A 37 -8.85 1.29 -0.01
CA VAL A 37 -9.48 0.95 1.27
C VAL A 37 -10.82 1.69 1.38
N HIS A 38 -11.60 1.33 2.40
CA HIS A 38 -12.81 2.07 2.71
C HIS A 38 -12.46 3.55 2.94
N PRO A 39 -13.30 4.50 2.47
CA PRO A 39 -13.00 5.92 2.65
C PRO A 39 -12.69 6.33 4.09
N ASP A 40 -13.35 5.71 5.06
CA ASP A 40 -13.12 5.99 6.47
C ASP A 40 -11.74 5.53 6.94
N ASP A 41 -11.10 4.62 6.22
CA ASP A 41 -9.80 4.08 6.60
C ASP A 41 -8.63 4.77 5.89
N ARG A 42 -8.90 5.62 4.91
CA ARG A 42 -7.81 6.27 4.15
C ARG A 42 -6.87 7.06 5.03
N GLY A 43 -7.43 7.85 5.97
CA GLY A 43 -6.61 8.62 6.89
C GLY A 43 -5.70 7.75 7.74
N ARG A 44 -6.18 6.57 8.12
CA ARG A 44 -5.40 5.63 8.93
C ARG A 44 -4.24 5.04 8.12
N VAL A 45 -4.48 4.73 6.86
CA VAL A 45 -3.44 4.15 5.99
C VAL A 45 -2.40 5.20 5.59
N ILE A 46 -2.83 6.44 5.40
CA ILE A 46 -1.91 7.54 5.11
C ILE A 46 -1.12 7.91 6.37
N GLY A 47 -1.83 8.03 7.49
CA GLY A 47 -1.24 8.41 8.76
C GLY A 47 -1.00 9.90 8.87
N ARG A 48 -0.69 10.34 10.08
CA ARG A 48 -0.43 11.75 10.35
C ARG A 48 0.81 12.20 9.59
N GLY A 49 0.67 13.22 8.75
CA GLY A 49 1.78 13.72 7.94
C GLY A 49 2.28 12.72 6.91
N GLY A 50 1.48 11.72 6.57
CA GLY A 50 1.87 10.70 5.61
C GLY A 50 2.81 9.64 6.16
N ARG A 51 2.96 9.54 7.47
CA ARG A 51 3.98 8.66 8.10
C ARG A 51 3.70 7.18 7.88
N THR A 52 2.43 6.76 7.97
CA THR A 52 2.08 5.36 7.76
C THR A 52 2.32 4.96 6.31
N ALA A 53 1.89 5.80 5.36
CA ALA A 53 2.14 5.53 3.94
C ALA A 53 3.64 5.45 3.65
N LYS A 54 4.43 6.34 4.25
CA LYS A 54 5.88 6.32 4.08
C LYS A 54 6.49 5.04 4.65
N ALA A 55 6.02 4.59 5.80
CA ALA A 55 6.48 3.34 6.40
C ALA A 55 6.15 2.14 5.52
N LEU A 56 4.95 2.12 4.93
CA LEU A 56 4.55 1.06 4.00
C LEU A 56 5.47 1.03 2.78
N ARG A 57 5.80 2.21 2.22
CA ARG A 57 6.71 2.30 1.08
C ARG A 57 8.09 1.77 1.44
N THR A 58 8.60 2.14 2.60
CA THR A 58 9.92 1.70 3.08
C THR A 58 9.95 0.17 3.26
N LEU A 59 8.91 -0.38 3.87
CA LEU A 59 8.82 -1.81 4.10
C LEU A 59 8.76 -2.60 2.80
N ILE A 60 7.91 -2.15 1.87
CA ILE A 60 7.78 -2.84 0.58
C ILE A 60 9.06 -2.70 -0.24
N ALA A 61 9.74 -1.56 -0.20
CA ALA A 61 11.01 -1.39 -0.89
C ALA A 61 12.07 -2.37 -0.36
N ALA A 62 12.09 -2.59 0.96
CA ALA A 62 13.00 -3.55 1.56
C ALA A 62 12.70 -4.98 1.09
N LEU A 63 11.41 -5.34 1.02
CA LEU A 63 10.99 -6.66 0.56
C LEU A 63 11.21 -6.85 -0.93
N ALA A 64 11.24 -5.77 -1.70
CA ALA A 64 11.41 -5.82 -3.15
C ALA A 64 12.84 -6.19 -3.57
N ASP A 65 13.80 -6.06 -2.68
CA ASP A 65 15.17 -6.52 -2.88
C ASP A 65 15.78 -6.01 -4.19
N GLY A 66 15.86 -4.68 -4.30
CA GLY A 66 16.47 -4.03 -5.46
C GLY A 66 15.52 -3.76 -6.63
N ARG A 67 14.32 -4.32 -6.64
CA ARG A 67 13.33 -4.01 -7.67
C ARG A 67 12.68 -2.66 -7.37
N ARG A 68 12.28 -1.97 -8.43
CA ARG A 68 11.56 -0.71 -8.28
C ARG A 68 10.09 -1.01 -8.06
N VAL A 69 9.60 -0.68 -6.87
CA VAL A 69 8.19 -0.85 -6.53
C VAL A 69 7.70 0.43 -5.86
N ARG A 70 6.62 0.97 -6.38
CA ARG A 70 5.99 2.15 -5.82
C ARG A 70 4.66 1.76 -5.17
N VAL A 71 4.37 2.34 -4.01
CA VAL A 71 3.12 2.12 -3.29
C VAL A 71 2.37 3.45 -3.23
N ASP A 72 1.16 3.47 -3.78
CA ASP A 72 0.29 4.63 -3.73
C ASP A 72 -1.03 4.26 -3.07
N VAL A 73 -1.58 5.19 -2.30
CA VAL A 73 -2.91 5.05 -1.71
C VAL A 73 -3.90 5.80 -2.59
N ALA A 74 -4.90 5.09 -3.09
CA ALA A 74 -5.93 5.71 -3.91
C ALA A 74 -6.80 6.63 -3.04
N ASP A 75 -7.13 7.81 -3.57
CA ASP A 75 -7.93 8.79 -2.84
C ASP A 75 -9.24 9.13 -3.57
N ASP A 76 -9.83 8.16 -4.23
CA ASP A 76 -11.13 8.32 -4.91
C ASP A 76 -12.32 7.91 -4.04
#